data_c3282bca832edcd98b217bef57e41bf6
#
_entry.id   c3282bca832edcd98b217bef57e41bf6
#
_cell.length_a   1.000
_cell.length_b   1.000
_cell.length_c   1.000
_cell.angle_alpha   90.00
_cell.angle_beta   90.00
_cell.angle_gamma   90.00
#
_symmetry.space_group_name_H-M   'P 1'
#
loop_
_entity.id
_entity.type
_entity.pdbx_description
1 polymer ?
#
loop_
_entity_poly.entity_id
_entity_poly.type
_entity_poly.pdbx_seq_one_letter_code
_entity_poly.pdbx_strand_id
1 'polypeptide(L)'
;GLIQIALGFLRAGSSSNYFPTSGIEGMLAAIGIIIILKQIPHAFGHDVDNEGDFFYIEKSGHTTFDTLIESINYIHTGALVIALLSLAILITWEKVPALKNIKVIPGALVVVVVSILLNEFFIQSGSSLAIITQNHLVSLPSFSEISNGFALPNFASLTNEKVWIVAVTIAV
;
A
#
# COMPACT_ATOMS: atom_id res chain seq x y z
N GLY A 1 17.16 -8.75 12.52
CA GLY A 1 18.57 -8.37 12.64
C GLY A 1 19.49 -9.51 13.01
N LEU A 2 19.56 -9.94 14.29
CA LEU A 2 20.52 -10.98 14.75
C LEU A 2 20.36 -12.33 14.05
N ILE A 3 19.12 -12.78 13.84
CA ILE A 3 18.84 -14.04 13.11
C ILE A 3 19.33 -13.93 11.67
N GLN A 4 19.12 -12.81 10.99
CA GLN A 4 19.59 -12.60 9.62
C GLN A 4 21.12 -12.55 9.53
N ILE A 5 21.78 -11.95 10.52
CA ILE A 5 23.25 -11.96 10.62
C ILE A 5 23.75 -13.40 10.77
N ALA A 6 23.15 -14.18 11.66
CA ALA A 6 23.52 -15.58 11.85
C ALA A 6 23.33 -16.41 10.56
N LEU A 7 22.18 -16.25 9.86
CA LEU A 7 21.91 -16.88 8.57
C LEU A 7 22.91 -16.43 7.49
N GLY A 8 23.34 -15.17 7.51
CA GLY A 8 24.39 -14.65 6.63
C GLY A 8 25.74 -15.36 6.83
N PHE A 9 26.16 -15.56 8.08
CA PHE A 9 27.39 -16.33 8.41
C PHE A 9 27.30 -17.79 7.97
N LEU A 10 26.12 -18.40 8.09
CA LEU A 10 25.85 -19.78 7.63
C LEU A 10 25.73 -19.88 6.10
N ARG A 11 25.86 -18.75 5.36
CA ARG A 11 25.68 -18.68 3.91
C ARG A 11 24.32 -19.25 3.46
N ALA A 12 23.28 -19.09 4.29
CA ALA A 12 21.93 -19.61 3.98
C ALA A 12 21.36 -19.04 2.66
N GLY A 13 21.82 -17.85 2.25
CA GLY A 13 21.45 -17.26 0.95
C GLY A 13 21.84 -18.10 -0.26
N SER A 14 22.80 -19.03 -0.15
CA SER A 14 23.12 -19.94 -1.25
C SER A 14 21.98 -20.91 -1.59
N SER A 15 21.05 -21.12 -0.65
CA SER A 15 19.85 -21.92 -0.87
C SER A 15 18.92 -21.33 -1.92
N SER A 16 18.97 -20.01 -2.17
CA SER A 16 18.19 -19.34 -3.20
C SER A 16 18.52 -19.84 -4.62
N ASN A 17 19.73 -20.36 -4.84
CA ASN A 17 20.13 -20.91 -6.13
C ASN A 17 19.38 -22.19 -6.51
N TYR A 18 18.73 -22.84 -5.55
CA TYR A 18 17.93 -24.06 -5.79
C TYR A 18 16.48 -23.74 -6.19
N PHE A 19 16.04 -22.48 -6.01
CA PHE A 19 14.70 -22.07 -6.43
C PHE A 19 14.71 -21.71 -7.92
N PRO A 20 13.82 -22.30 -8.72
CA PRO A 20 13.69 -21.95 -10.12
C PRO A 20 13.23 -20.48 -10.24
N THR A 21 13.90 -19.69 -11.05
CA THR A 21 13.58 -18.27 -11.28
C THR A 21 12.14 -18.06 -11.73
N SER A 22 11.61 -18.99 -12.53
CA SER A 22 10.21 -18.99 -12.96
C SER A 22 9.21 -19.08 -11.82
N GLY A 23 9.54 -19.80 -10.73
CA GLY A 23 8.71 -19.86 -9.53
C GLY A 23 8.66 -18.51 -8.81
N ILE A 24 9.83 -17.85 -8.65
CA ILE A 24 9.94 -16.54 -8.04
C ILE A 24 9.19 -15.49 -8.87
N GLU A 25 9.37 -15.49 -10.18
CA GLU A 25 8.66 -14.58 -11.09
C GLU A 25 7.15 -14.78 -11.05
N GLY A 26 6.68 -16.04 -10.97
CA GLY A 26 5.27 -16.35 -10.80
C GLY A 26 4.69 -15.84 -9.49
N MET A 27 5.43 -15.99 -8.39
CA MET A 27 5.02 -15.45 -7.08
C MET A 27 4.96 -13.92 -7.09
N LEU A 28 5.95 -13.24 -7.67
CA LEU A 28 5.96 -11.79 -7.79
C LEU A 28 4.81 -11.28 -8.66
N ALA A 29 4.51 -11.97 -9.76
CA ALA A 29 3.37 -11.64 -10.61
C ALA A 29 2.04 -11.80 -9.86
N ALA A 30 1.87 -12.88 -9.10
CA ALA A 30 0.67 -13.12 -8.30
C ALA A 30 0.48 -12.01 -7.23
N ILE A 31 1.54 -11.65 -6.53
CA ILE A 31 1.52 -10.54 -5.55
C ILE A 31 1.12 -9.23 -6.25
N GLY A 32 1.70 -8.94 -7.40
CA GLY A 32 1.35 -7.73 -8.18
C GLY A 32 -0.12 -7.70 -8.58
N ILE A 33 -0.68 -8.82 -9.01
CA ILE A 33 -2.11 -8.93 -9.35
C ILE A 33 -2.99 -8.69 -8.12
N ILE A 34 -2.66 -9.30 -6.99
CA ILE A 34 -3.42 -9.11 -5.73
C ILE A 34 -3.40 -7.64 -5.31
N ILE A 35 -2.24 -6.98 -5.39
CA ILE A 35 -2.13 -5.55 -5.06
C ILE A 35 -3.04 -4.72 -5.96
N ILE A 36 -3.03 -4.96 -7.28
CA ILE A 36 -3.90 -4.25 -8.22
C ILE A 36 -5.38 -4.47 -7.88
N LEU A 37 -5.78 -5.71 -7.64
CA LEU A 37 -7.17 -6.05 -7.30
C LEU A 37 -7.63 -5.35 -6.03
N LYS A 38 -6.78 -5.29 -5.01
CA LYS A 38 -7.08 -4.60 -3.74
C LYS A 38 -7.13 -3.08 -3.85
N GLN A 39 -6.52 -2.48 -4.87
CA GLN A 39 -6.59 -1.04 -5.09
C GLN A 39 -7.87 -0.60 -5.84
N ILE A 40 -8.58 -1.51 -6.48
CA ILE A 40 -9.82 -1.19 -7.21
C ILE A 40 -10.94 -0.67 -6.28
N PRO A 41 -11.24 -1.29 -5.12
CA PRO A 41 -12.21 -0.76 -4.17
C PRO A 41 -11.87 0.67 -3.71
N HIS A 42 -10.63 0.95 -3.40
CA HIS A 42 -10.16 2.30 -3.03
C HIS A 42 -10.40 3.31 -4.16
N ALA A 43 -10.19 2.92 -5.42
CA ALA A 43 -10.49 3.79 -6.56
C ALA A 43 -11.99 4.10 -6.69
N PHE A 44 -12.86 3.23 -6.21
CA PHE A 44 -14.30 3.48 -6.12
C PHE A 44 -14.73 4.23 -4.86
N GLY A 45 -13.79 4.45 -3.92
CA GLY A 45 -14.06 5.10 -2.65
C GLY A 45 -14.68 4.16 -1.61
N HIS A 46 -14.43 2.85 -1.75
CA HIS A 46 -14.85 1.84 -0.79
C HIS A 46 -13.63 1.37 0.02
N ASP A 47 -13.39 2.01 1.14
CA ASP A 47 -12.20 1.80 1.98
C ASP A 47 -12.56 0.96 3.21
N VAL A 48 -12.92 -0.31 2.99
CA VAL A 48 -13.25 -1.26 4.07
C VAL A 48 -12.00 -1.89 4.65
N ASP A 49 -10.97 -2.05 3.83
CA ASP A 49 -9.72 -2.67 4.22
C ASP A 49 -8.70 -1.66 4.74
N ASN A 50 -7.93 -2.08 5.74
CA ASN A 50 -6.77 -1.32 6.16
C ASN A 50 -5.72 -1.32 5.05
N GLU A 51 -5.19 -0.15 4.74
CA GLU A 51 -4.11 0.01 3.80
C GLU A 51 -2.92 -0.89 4.15
N GLY A 52 -2.40 -1.60 3.14
CA GLY A 52 -1.25 -2.50 3.32
C GLY A 52 -1.59 -3.94 3.73
N ASP A 53 -2.85 -4.31 3.82
CA ASP A 53 -3.23 -5.71 3.98
C ASP A 53 -3.19 -6.43 2.62
N PHE A 54 -2.23 -7.34 2.46
CA PHE A 54 -2.04 -8.12 1.22
C PHE A 54 -2.61 -9.54 1.32
N PHE A 55 -3.31 -9.87 2.40
CA PHE A 55 -3.93 -11.19 2.52
C PHE A 55 -5.15 -11.30 1.62
N TYR A 56 -5.30 -12.43 0.96
CA TYR A 56 -6.46 -12.74 0.11
C TYR A 56 -7.76 -12.83 0.90
N ILE A 57 -7.69 -13.34 2.13
CA ILE A 57 -8.81 -13.37 3.07
C ILE A 57 -8.58 -12.26 4.09
N GLU A 58 -9.51 -11.34 4.14
CA GLU A 58 -9.49 -10.19 5.04
C GLU A 58 -9.83 -10.58 6.47
N LYS A 59 -9.52 -9.71 7.42
CA LYS A 59 -9.88 -9.92 8.83
C LYS A 59 -11.39 -10.01 9.06
N SER A 60 -12.18 -9.43 8.18
CA SER A 60 -13.64 -9.51 8.12
C SER A 60 -14.15 -10.91 7.73
N GLY A 61 -13.29 -11.76 7.17
CA GLY A 61 -13.64 -13.06 6.59
C GLY A 61 -14.07 -13.00 5.13
N HIS A 62 -14.14 -11.80 4.53
CA HIS A 62 -14.43 -11.63 3.12
C HIS A 62 -13.19 -11.91 2.27
N THR A 63 -13.40 -12.37 1.05
CA THR A 63 -12.32 -12.52 0.07
C THR A 63 -12.14 -11.23 -0.70
N THR A 64 -10.95 -11.02 -1.28
CA THR A 64 -10.68 -9.86 -2.14
C THR A 64 -11.71 -9.72 -3.28
N PHE A 65 -12.29 -10.83 -3.75
CA PHE A 65 -13.35 -10.78 -4.78
C PHE A 65 -14.69 -10.33 -4.23
N ASP A 66 -15.03 -10.67 -2.99
CA ASP A 66 -16.26 -10.22 -2.35
C ASP A 66 -16.23 -8.70 -2.17
N THR A 67 -15.10 -8.16 -1.71
CA THR A 67 -14.88 -6.71 -1.56
C THR A 67 -14.94 -5.98 -2.91
N LEU A 68 -14.41 -6.59 -3.98
CA LEU A 68 -14.54 -6.04 -5.34
C LEU A 68 -16.00 -5.94 -5.79
N ILE A 69 -16.80 -6.96 -5.55
CA ILE A 69 -18.22 -6.97 -5.93
C ILE A 69 -19.00 -5.95 -5.10
N GLU A 70 -18.71 -5.87 -3.79
CA GLU A 70 -19.35 -4.87 -2.92
C GLU A 70 -18.99 -3.45 -3.33
N SER A 71 -17.73 -3.18 -3.70
CA SER A 71 -17.28 -1.84 -4.08
C SER A 71 -18.04 -1.25 -5.27
N ILE A 72 -18.56 -2.09 -6.16
CA ILE A 72 -19.38 -1.65 -7.28
C ILE A 72 -20.70 -1.01 -6.82
N ASN A 73 -21.22 -1.43 -5.66
CA ASN A 73 -22.45 -0.89 -5.08
C ASN A 73 -22.23 0.42 -4.28
N TYR A 74 -20.99 0.73 -3.95
CA TYR A 74 -20.61 1.88 -3.11
C TYR A 74 -19.73 2.90 -3.84
N ILE A 75 -19.99 3.12 -5.14
CA ILE A 75 -19.19 4.03 -5.96
C ILE A 75 -19.37 5.48 -5.48
N HIS A 76 -18.29 6.06 -4.95
CA HIS A 76 -18.20 7.49 -4.68
C HIS A 76 -17.69 8.20 -5.93
N THR A 77 -18.55 8.99 -6.58
CA THR A 77 -18.22 9.63 -7.86
C THR A 77 -16.97 10.52 -7.77
N GLY A 78 -16.76 11.21 -6.66
CA GLY A 78 -15.59 12.06 -6.43
C GLY A 78 -14.29 11.26 -6.37
N ALA A 79 -14.29 10.13 -5.66
CA ALA A 79 -13.14 9.24 -5.58
C ALA A 79 -12.79 8.68 -6.96
N LEU A 80 -13.80 8.24 -7.71
CA LEU A 80 -13.61 7.72 -9.07
C LEU A 80 -13.00 8.78 -10.01
N VAL A 81 -13.49 10.01 -9.97
CA VAL A 81 -12.94 11.13 -10.79
C VAL A 81 -11.48 11.38 -10.45
N ILE A 82 -11.16 11.46 -9.15
CA ILE A 82 -9.78 11.66 -8.69
C ILE A 82 -8.90 10.48 -9.09
N ALA A 83 -9.37 9.24 -8.94
CA ALA A 83 -8.63 8.04 -9.32
C ALA A 83 -8.32 8.00 -10.83
N LEU A 84 -9.31 8.26 -11.68
CA LEU A 84 -9.13 8.29 -13.14
C LEU A 84 -8.18 9.40 -13.58
N LEU A 85 -8.29 10.58 -12.99
CA LEU A 85 -7.39 11.72 -13.28
C LEU A 85 -5.96 11.38 -12.83
N SER A 86 -5.80 10.80 -11.66
CA SER A 86 -4.53 10.34 -11.12
C SER A 86 -3.85 9.33 -12.03
N LEU A 87 -4.61 8.35 -12.50
CA LEU A 87 -4.11 7.34 -13.44
C LEU A 87 -3.71 7.97 -14.78
N ALA A 88 -4.51 8.91 -15.30
CA ALA A 88 -4.18 9.63 -16.53
C ALA A 88 -2.87 10.43 -16.41
N ILE A 89 -2.67 11.10 -15.27
CA ILE A 89 -1.43 11.83 -14.98
C ILE A 89 -0.24 10.86 -14.93
N LEU A 90 -0.35 9.73 -14.23
CA LEU A 90 0.73 8.74 -14.13
C LEU A 90 1.11 8.18 -15.49
N ILE A 91 0.12 7.79 -16.31
CA ILE A 91 0.37 7.27 -17.66
C ILE A 91 1.03 8.33 -18.54
N THR A 92 0.55 9.57 -18.47
CA THR A 92 1.14 10.69 -19.23
C THR A 92 2.58 10.95 -18.80
N TRP A 93 2.84 10.94 -17.47
CA TRP A 93 4.18 11.14 -16.93
C TRP A 93 5.17 10.10 -17.40
N GLU A 94 4.75 8.84 -17.51
CA GLU A 94 5.60 7.75 -17.94
C GLU A 94 5.82 7.74 -19.45
N LYS A 95 4.78 8.11 -20.24
CA LYS A 95 4.85 8.08 -21.71
C LYS A 95 5.54 9.30 -22.32
N VAL A 96 5.49 10.46 -21.66
CA VAL A 96 6.08 11.69 -22.19
C VAL A 96 7.56 11.77 -21.80
N PRO A 97 8.50 11.68 -22.77
CA PRO A 97 9.95 11.68 -22.47
C PRO A 97 10.43 12.93 -21.74
N ALA A 98 9.80 14.08 -21.99
CA ALA A 98 10.13 15.34 -21.33
C ALA A 98 9.85 15.30 -19.81
N LEU A 99 8.76 14.64 -19.40
CA LEU A 99 8.38 14.48 -18.00
C LEU A 99 9.20 13.39 -17.32
N LYS A 100 9.41 12.26 -18.00
CA LYS A 100 10.21 11.13 -17.50
C LYS A 100 11.66 11.52 -17.18
N ASN A 101 12.22 12.50 -17.91
CA ASN A 101 13.58 12.98 -17.69
C ASN A 101 13.73 13.87 -16.44
N ILE A 102 12.62 14.27 -15.80
CA ILE A 102 12.64 15.01 -14.54
C ILE A 102 12.90 14.03 -13.39
N LYS A 103 14.17 13.71 -13.14
CA LYS A 103 14.59 12.74 -12.11
C LYS A 103 14.32 13.19 -10.68
N VAL A 104 14.13 14.49 -10.46
CA VAL A 104 13.96 15.09 -9.12
C VAL A 104 12.54 14.91 -8.58
N ILE A 105 11.53 14.91 -9.45
CA ILE A 105 10.12 14.87 -9.07
C ILE A 105 9.53 13.55 -9.58
N PRO A 106 9.25 12.58 -8.69
CA PRO A 106 8.55 11.36 -9.09
C PRO A 106 7.10 11.67 -9.48
N GLY A 107 6.60 11.06 -10.56
CA GLY A 107 5.22 11.25 -11.04
C GLY A 107 4.16 10.97 -9.95
N ALA A 108 4.42 10.00 -9.08
CA ALA A 108 3.55 9.69 -7.95
C ALA A 108 3.34 10.89 -7.00
N LEU A 109 4.41 11.65 -6.72
CA LEU A 109 4.32 12.85 -5.87
C LEU A 109 3.44 13.92 -6.52
N VAL A 110 3.55 14.10 -7.83
CA VAL A 110 2.70 15.06 -8.57
C VAL A 110 1.23 14.65 -8.47
N VAL A 111 0.94 13.37 -8.63
CA VAL A 111 -0.42 12.84 -8.51
C VAL A 111 -0.99 13.11 -7.13
N VAL A 112 -0.25 12.83 -6.07
CA VAL A 112 -0.71 13.07 -4.69
C VAL A 112 -1.03 14.55 -4.48
N VAL A 113 -0.14 15.46 -4.88
CA VAL A 113 -0.36 16.90 -4.75
C VAL A 113 -1.59 17.35 -5.54
N VAL A 114 -1.72 16.91 -6.80
CA VAL A 114 -2.88 17.28 -7.64
C VAL A 114 -4.17 16.73 -7.06
N SER A 115 -4.18 15.50 -6.55
CA SER A 115 -5.37 14.88 -5.94
C SER A 115 -5.82 15.63 -4.69
N ILE A 116 -4.89 16.05 -3.83
CA ILE A 116 -5.20 16.84 -2.64
C ILE A 116 -5.78 18.19 -3.05
N LEU A 117 -5.15 18.91 -3.97
CA LEU A 117 -5.63 20.21 -4.43
C LEU A 117 -7.01 20.11 -5.09
N LEU A 118 -7.26 19.04 -5.86
CA LEU A 118 -8.54 18.82 -6.49
C LEU A 118 -9.65 18.53 -5.46
N ASN A 119 -9.37 17.70 -4.47
CA ASN A 119 -10.32 17.44 -3.39
C ASN A 119 -10.61 18.70 -2.58
N GLU A 120 -9.59 19.49 -2.25
CA GLU A 120 -9.74 20.77 -1.57
C GLU A 120 -10.61 21.74 -2.40
N PHE A 121 -10.39 21.80 -3.71
CA PHE A 121 -11.24 22.59 -4.60
C PHE A 121 -12.70 22.11 -4.58
N PHE A 122 -12.95 20.80 -4.54
CA PHE A 122 -14.31 20.26 -4.44
C PHE A 122 -14.96 20.61 -3.09
N ILE A 123 -14.20 20.58 -2.00
CA ILE A 123 -14.67 20.98 -0.66
C ILE A 123 -15.07 22.45 -0.66
N GLN A 124 -14.20 23.35 -1.15
CA GLN A 124 -14.47 24.79 -1.17
C GLN A 124 -15.61 25.17 -2.10
N SER A 125 -15.80 24.46 -3.20
CA SER A 125 -16.92 24.69 -4.13
C SER A 125 -18.24 24.10 -3.65
N GLY A 126 -18.29 23.41 -2.51
CA GLY A 126 -19.48 22.74 -1.99
C GLY A 126 -20.00 21.64 -2.90
N SER A 127 -19.13 21.04 -3.73
CA SER A 127 -19.51 20.01 -4.69
C SER A 127 -19.82 18.70 -3.98
N SER A 128 -20.80 17.95 -4.52
CA SER A 128 -21.10 16.58 -4.09
C SER A 128 -19.94 15.58 -4.38
N LEU A 129 -18.93 16.02 -5.12
CA LEU A 129 -17.72 15.25 -5.42
C LEU A 129 -16.67 15.34 -4.30
N ALA A 130 -16.87 16.21 -3.30
CA ALA A 130 -15.92 16.36 -2.21
C ALA A 130 -15.84 15.10 -1.34
N ILE A 131 -14.63 14.61 -1.10
CA ILE A 131 -14.35 13.52 -0.17
C ILE A 131 -14.10 14.15 1.21
N ILE A 132 -15.09 14.11 2.09
CA ILE A 132 -15.05 14.76 3.41
C ILE A 132 -14.86 13.71 4.51
N THR A 133 -15.28 12.47 4.27
CA THR A 133 -15.28 11.42 5.28
C THR A 133 -13.85 10.97 5.58
N GLN A 134 -13.47 11.02 6.86
CA GLN A 134 -12.11 10.60 7.30
C GLN A 134 -11.78 9.15 6.95
N ASN A 135 -12.80 8.31 6.77
CA ASN A 135 -12.61 6.91 6.39
C ASN A 135 -12.05 6.72 4.97
N HIS A 136 -12.15 7.74 4.11
CA HIS A 136 -11.62 7.71 2.74
C HIS A 136 -10.31 8.49 2.57
N LEU A 137 -9.77 9.02 3.67
CA LEU A 137 -8.53 9.78 3.68
C LEU A 137 -7.48 9.03 4.49
N VAL A 138 -6.27 8.96 3.96
CA VAL A 138 -5.13 8.40 4.69
C VAL A 138 -4.90 9.19 5.96
N SER A 139 -5.03 8.54 7.12
CA SER A 139 -4.73 9.16 8.41
C SER A 139 -3.22 9.17 8.63
N LEU A 140 -2.60 10.32 8.37
CA LEU A 140 -1.19 10.51 8.68
C LEU A 140 -1.02 10.76 10.18
N PRO A 141 -0.09 10.05 10.85
CA PRO A 141 0.20 10.31 12.25
C PRO A 141 0.71 11.76 12.42
N SER A 142 0.27 12.41 13.48
CA SER A 142 0.74 13.76 13.81
C SER A 142 2.26 13.73 14.11
N PHE A 143 2.93 14.87 13.96
CA PHE A 143 4.37 14.96 14.24
C PHE A 143 4.71 14.56 15.68
N SER A 144 3.81 14.80 16.63
CA SER A 144 3.94 14.39 18.03
C SER A 144 3.84 12.85 18.16
N GLU A 145 2.98 12.21 17.40
CA GLU A 145 2.86 10.73 17.39
C GLU A 145 4.09 10.09 16.75
N ILE A 146 4.63 10.68 15.69
CA ILE A 146 5.89 10.21 15.07
C ILE A 146 7.04 10.32 16.08
N SER A 147 7.16 11.44 16.79
CA SER A 147 8.23 11.63 17.79
C SER A 147 8.11 10.68 18.99
N ASN A 148 6.88 10.36 19.41
CA ASN A 148 6.59 9.41 20.49
C ASN A 148 6.65 7.94 20.00
N GLY A 149 6.53 7.72 18.69
CA GLY A 149 6.61 6.41 18.07
C GLY A 149 8.03 5.81 18.01
N PHE A 150 9.06 6.58 18.35
CA PHE A 150 10.41 6.05 18.54
C PHE A 150 10.48 5.20 19.82
N ALA A 151 9.90 4.00 19.74
CA ALA A 151 10.00 3.04 20.83
C ALA A 151 11.38 2.36 20.82
N LEU A 152 12.06 2.42 21.95
CA LEU A 152 13.26 1.62 22.17
C LEU A 152 12.89 0.13 22.22
N PRO A 153 13.81 -0.79 21.83
CA PRO A 153 13.57 -2.21 21.89
C PRO A 153 13.14 -2.64 23.30
N ASN A 154 11.99 -3.27 23.42
CA ASN A 154 11.53 -3.82 24.70
C ASN A 154 12.10 -5.22 24.91
N PHE A 155 13.19 -5.30 25.67
CA PHE A 155 13.87 -6.56 25.96
C PHE A 155 13.03 -7.51 26.84
N ALA A 156 12.05 -7.02 27.58
CA ALA A 156 11.14 -7.88 28.35
C ALA A 156 10.31 -8.80 27.46
N SER A 157 10.11 -8.43 26.22
CA SER A 157 9.38 -9.25 25.23
C SER A 157 10.16 -10.46 24.72
N LEU A 158 11.46 -10.58 25.03
CA LEU A 158 12.29 -11.73 24.64
C LEU A 158 11.86 -13.04 25.31
N THR A 159 11.12 -12.99 26.40
CA THR A 159 10.57 -14.17 27.08
C THR A 159 9.29 -14.68 26.40
N ASN A 160 8.71 -13.94 25.46
CA ASN A 160 7.47 -14.31 24.79
C ASN A 160 7.76 -15.18 23.57
N GLU A 161 7.28 -16.42 23.57
CA GLU A 161 7.45 -17.39 22.49
C GLU A 161 6.95 -16.86 21.13
N LYS A 162 5.82 -16.14 21.13
CA LYS A 162 5.22 -15.56 19.89
C LYS A 162 6.16 -14.57 19.20
N VAL A 163 6.97 -13.84 19.97
CA VAL A 163 7.95 -12.88 19.42
C VAL A 163 9.02 -13.63 18.63
N TRP A 164 9.46 -14.78 19.12
CA TRP A 164 10.46 -15.61 18.43
C TRP A 164 9.92 -16.22 17.15
N ILE A 165 8.65 -16.70 17.15
CA ILE A 165 8.01 -17.23 15.97
C ILE A 165 7.96 -16.14 14.88
N VAL A 166 7.46 -14.94 15.23
CA VAL A 166 7.38 -13.81 14.28
C VAL A 166 8.78 -13.38 13.83
N ALA A 167 9.75 -13.32 14.76
CA ALA A 167 11.12 -12.93 14.41
C ALA A 167 11.78 -13.90 13.42
N VAL A 168 11.56 -15.21 13.57
CA VAL A 168 12.05 -16.22 12.62
C VAL A 168 11.33 -16.08 11.28
N THR A 169 10.00 -15.92 11.29
CA THR A 169 9.20 -15.76 10.07
C THR A 169 9.64 -14.55 9.24
N ILE A 170 9.97 -13.43 9.90
CA ILE A 170 10.44 -12.21 9.19
C ILE A 170 11.91 -12.34 8.74
N ALA A 171 12.71 -13.18 9.41
CA ALA A 171 14.13 -13.29 9.11
C ALA A 171 14.44 -14.25 7.95
N VAL A 172 13.56 -15.21 7.68
CA VAL A 172 13.64 -16.21 6.60
C VAL A 172 12.95 -15.72 5.36
#